data_c17172962bfce816c4adf06e03885f17
#
_entry.id   c17172962bfce816c4adf06e03885f17
#
_cell.length_a   1.000
_cell.length_b   1.000
_cell.length_c   1.000
_cell.angle_alpha   90.00
_cell.angle_beta   90.00
_cell.angle_gamma   90.00
#
_symmetry.space_group_name_H-M   'P 1'
#
loop_
_entity.id
_entity.type
_entity.pdbx_description
1 polymer ?
#
loop_
_entity_poly.entity_id
_entity_poly.type
_entity_poly.pdbx_seq_one_letter_code
_entity_poly.pdbx_strand_id
1 'polypeptide(L)'
;MRRIFILTLPLLLILACNLPTDPPPTLTIETLRAQATAFPTLTPQSDLQPATATSTTSPADGPTGKIVYTCQVTGNQLCIINADGTGFRQLTSDPVRHWYASLAPDGSSVVYSAYVADNVFEIFEMDLTSGVGKQLTDNLGVLIAPEISPDGQSITFTRGDANGASQIWVMDRNGANPQKIHGQGWDPTWSPDGTQILFASNMEGSNQLFVVNRNGSNARRVTDFDALRGRSDWSPDGAWMVTYNGPAWNREVFIFRPDFSDLRQLTPAGGNSQGPSFSPDGKWVTFTSYFDHYGDDLGCEIYIIRVDGTDLRRLTDNAYCDYQPRWGP
;
A
#
# COMPACT_ATOMS: atom_id res chain seq x y z
N MET A 1 -14.74 -40.85 -36.13
CA MET A 1 -15.20 -40.29 -34.86
C MET A 1 -14.00 -39.65 -34.15
N ARG A 2 -13.84 -38.33 -34.30
CA ARG A 2 -12.79 -37.54 -33.62
C ARG A 2 -13.37 -37.02 -32.33
N ARG A 3 -12.81 -37.45 -31.18
CA ARG A 3 -13.16 -36.91 -29.87
C ARG A 3 -12.39 -35.61 -29.68
N ILE A 4 -13.11 -34.51 -29.56
CA ILE A 4 -12.59 -33.21 -29.19
C ILE A 4 -12.47 -33.24 -27.68
N PHE A 5 -11.23 -33.17 -27.13
CA PHE A 5 -10.94 -32.90 -25.74
C PHE A 5 -10.99 -31.38 -25.57
N ILE A 6 -12.03 -30.92 -24.89
CA ILE A 6 -12.06 -29.54 -24.38
C ILE A 6 -11.20 -29.53 -23.10
N LEU A 7 -9.99 -29.00 -23.18
CA LEU A 7 -9.18 -28.65 -22.03
C LEU A 7 -9.81 -27.39 -21.41
N THR A 8 -10.51 -27.56 -20.31
CA THR A 8 -10.86 -26.42 -19.46
C THR A 8 -9.61 -26.02 -18.68
N LEU A 9 -9.00 -24.92 -19.11
CA LEU A 9 -7.93 -24.26 -18.37
C LEU A 9 -8.52 -23.71 -17.05
N PRO A 10 -7.93 -24.01 -15.87
CA PRO A 10 -8.38 -23.37 -14.65
C PRO A 10 -8.00 -21.88 -14.73
N LEU A 11 -9.01 -21.03 -14.61
CA LEU A 11 -8.86 -19.59 -14.47
C LEU A 11 -7.99 -19.31 -13.23
N LEU A 12 -6.74 -18.92 -13.47
CA LEU A 12 -5.84 -18.48 -12.37
C LEU A 12 -6.43 -17.20 -11.78
N LEU A 13 -7.00 -17.31 -10.58
CA LEU A 13 -7.29 -16.16 -9.74
C LEU A 13 -5.95 -15.57 -9.27
N ILE A 14 -5.44 -14.61 -10.02
CA ILE A 14 -4.38 -13.74 -9.52
C ILE A 14 -5.00 -12.92 -8.41
N LEU A 15 -4.54 -13.13 -7.17
CA LEU A 15 -4.77 -12.19 -6.08
C LEU A 15 -4.06 -10.87 -6.42
N ALA A 16 -4.66 -10.10 -7.31
CA ALA A 16 -4.39 -8.67 -7.35
C ALA A 16 -4.81 -8.14 -5.98
N CYS A 17 -3.89 -7.55 -5.24
CA CYS A 17 -4.21 -6.88 -4.01
C CYS A 17 -5.38 -5.94 -4.26
N ASN A 18 -6.56 -6.39 -3.82
CA ASN A 18 -7.74 -5.61 -3.53
C ASN A 18 -8.26 -4.59 -4.56
N LEU A 19 -8.50 -5.02 -5.77
CA LEU A 19 -9.67 -4.49 -6.47
C LEU A 19 -10.88 -5.25 -5.91
N PRO A 20 -11.98 -4.59 -5.54
CA PRO A 20 -13.21 -5.28 -5.19
C PRO A 20 -13.69 -6.05 -6.43
N THR A 21 -13.53 -7.36 -6.44
CA THR A 21 -14.02 -8.24 -7.51
C THR A 21 -15.44 -8.71 -7.25
N ASP A 22 -15.96 -8.46 -6.05
CA ASP A 22 -17.33 -8.75 -5.72
C ASP A 22 -18.14 -7.45 -5.65
N PRO A 23 -19.22 -7.31 -6.41
CA PRO A 23 -20.18 -6.24 -6.17
C PRO A 23 -20.70 -6.38 -4.73
N PRO A 24 -20.89 -5.26 -4.02
CA PRO A 24 -21.45 -5.32 -2.66
C PRO A 24 -22.73 -6.12 -2.71
N PRO A 25 -23.02 -6.98 -1.71
CA PRO A 25 -24.26 -7.71 -1.66
C PRO A 25 -25.42 -6.71 -1.73
N THR A 26 -26.34 -6.92 -2.67
CA THR A 26 -27.54 -6.09 -2.80
C THR A 26 -28.38 -6.31 -1.56
N LEU A 27 -28.16 -5.49 -0.53
CA LEU A 27 -28.96 -5.49 0.68
C LEU A 27 -30.30 -4.84 0.32
N THR A 28 -31.38 -5.60 0.42
CA THR A 28 -32.72 -5.04 0.32
C THR A 28 -32.99 -4.12 1.52
N ILE A 29 -33.85 -3.11 1.33
CA ILE A 29 -34.24 -2.16 2.38
C ILE A 29 -34.75 -2.86 3.66
N GLU A 30 -35.28 -4.08 3.55
CA GLU A 30 -35.74 -4.89 4.67
C GLU A 30 -34.58 -5.45 5.53
N THR A 31 -33.47 -5.82 4.91
CA THR A 31 -32.29 -6.32 5.63
C THR A 31 -31.59 -5.20 6.42
N LEU A 32 -31.62 -3.96 5.91
CA LEU A 32 -31.10 -2.79 6.62
C LEU A 32 -31.95 -2.38 7.83
N ARG A 33 -33.27 -2.61 7.78
CA ARG A 33 -34.17 -2.36 8.94
C ARG A 33 -33.99 -3.33 10.09
N ALA A 34 -33.64 -4.56 9.83
CA ALA A 34 -33.44 -5.59 10.87
C ALA A 34 -32.14 -5.40 11.67
N GLN A 35 -31.14 -4.72 11.12
CA GLN A 35 -29.87 -4.43 11.80
C GLN A 35 -29.88 -3.10 12.56
N ALA A 36 -30.81 -2.22 12.29
CA ALA A 36 -30.89 -0.87 12.88
C ALA A 36 -31.41 -0.85 14.33
N THR A 37 -31.84 -1.98 14.89
CA THR A 37 -32.44 -2.03 16.25
C THR A 37 -31.46 -2.37 17.37
N ALA A 38 -30.17 -2.51 17.10
CA ALA A 38 -29.16 -2.95 18.07
C ALA A 38 -28.14 -1.88 18.51
N PHE A 39 -28.31 -0.62 18.13
CA PHE A 39 -27.39 0.44 18.56
C PHE A 39 -28.04 1.37 19.60
N PRO A 40 -27.32 1.74 20.69
CA PRO A 40 -27.82 2.73 21.64
C PRO A 40 -27.98 4.08 20.95
N THR A 41 -29.14 4.68 21.12
CA THR A 41 -29.51 6.01 20.61
C THR A 41 -28.58 7.05 21.24
N LEU A 42 -27.64 7.61 20.47
CA LEU A 42 -26.93 8.81 20.84
C LEU A 42 -27.85 10.02 20.60
N THR A 43 -28.12 10.76 21.66
CA THR A 43 -28.88 12.01 21.62
C THR A 43 -28.13 13.01 20.73
N PRO A 44 -28.81 13.75 19.81
CA PRO A 44 -28.14 14.78 19.03
C PRO A 44 -27.76 15.94 19.95
N GLN A 45 -26.48 16.20 20.11
CA GLN A 45 -25.97 17.41 20.72
C GLN A 45 -25.93 18.48 19.64
N SER A 46 -26.96 19.33 19.63
CA SER A 46 -26.98 20.57 18.86
C SER A 46 -25.94 21.52 19.45
N ASP A 47 -25.22 22.22 18.58
CA ASP A 47 -24.23 23.27 18.78
C ASP A 47 -22.76 22.84 18.65
N LEU A 48 -22.39 22.46 17.43
CA LEU A 48 -21.01 22.63 16.99
C LEU A 48 -20.96 23.80 16.01
N GLN A 49 -20.73 24.97 16.57
CA GLN A 49 -20.27 26.15 15.83
C GLN A 49 -18.91 25.78 15.19
N PRO A 50 -18.64 26.08 13.92
CA PRO A 50 -17.34 25.78 13.33
C PRO A 50 -16.29 26.55 14.11
N ALA A 51 -15.47 25.81 14.85
CA ALA A 51 -14.27 26.36 15.46
C ALA A 51 -13.36 26.80 14.32
N THR A 52 -13.19 28.13 14.19
CA THR A 52 -12.11 28.71 13.40
C THR A 52 -10.82 28.28 14.06
N ALA A 53 -10.26 27.16 13.62
CA ALA A 53 -8.97 26.70 14.07
C ALA A 53 -7.91 27.66 13.53
N THR A 54 -7.55 28.64 14.35
CA THR A 54 -6.31 29.39 14.19
C THR A 54 -5.18 28.46 14.60
N SER A 55 -4.74 27.58 13.69
CA SER A 55 -3.56 26.77 13.92
C SER A 55 -2.33 27.65 13.78
N THR A 56 -1.83 28.12 14.89
CA THR A 56 -0.45 28.62 15.00
C THR A 56 0.49 27.40 15.03
N THR A 57 0.57 26.64 13.96
CA THR A 57 1.64 25.65 13.78
C THR A 57 2.87 26.39 13.34
N SER A 58 3.93 26.28 14.13
CA SER A 58 5.29 26.69 13.73
C SER A 58 5.64 26.05 12.38
N PRO A 59 6.26 26.76 11.42
CA PRO A 59 6.65 26.19 10.12
C PRO A 59 7.55 24.94 10.19
N ALA A 60 8.12 24.64 11.36
CA ALA A 60 9.00 23.50 11.61
C ALA A 60 8.28 22.15 11.84
N ASP A 61 6.95 22.11 11.95
CA ASP A 61 6.19 20.89 12.31
C ASP A 61 5.25 20.37 11.21
N GLY A 62 5.29 20.94 10.02
CA GLY A 62 4.50 20.49 8.87
C GLY A 62 5.06 19.19 8.25
N PRO A 63 4.22 18.44 7.49
CA PRO A 63 4.68 17.28 6.76
C PRO A 63 5.66 17.69 5.66
N THR A 64 6.75 16.92 5.48
CA THR A 64 7.78 17.16 4.48
C THR A 64 7.99 15.94 3.59
N GLY A 65 8.70 16.11 2.47
CA GLY A 65 8.92 15.04 1.49
C GLY A 65 7.80 14.95 0.45
N LYS A 66 7.80 13.85 -0.30
CA LYS A 66 6.88 13.59 -1.40
C LYS A 66 6.18 12.26 -1.23
N ILE A 67 4.98 12.16 -1.76
CA ILE A 67 4.19 10.93 -1.78
C ILE A 67 3.98 10.55 -3.24
N VAL A 68 4.48 9.37 -3.63
CA VAL A 68 4.17 8.75 -4.91
C VAL A 68 3.05 7.75 -4.73
N TYR A 69 2.13 7.68 -5.68
CA TYR A 69 0.94 6.83 -5.59
C TYR A 69 0.43 6.42 -6.97
N THR A 70 -0.46 5.43 -7.00
CA THR A 70 -1.19 5.06 -8.22
C THR A 70 -2.45 5.92 -8.31
N CYS A 71 -2.64 6.62 -9.45
CA CYS A 71 -3.81 7.45 -9.75
C CYS A 71 -4.56 6.90 -10.98
N GLN A 72 -5.89 6.80 -10.90
CA GLN A 72 -6.72 6.19 -11.96
C GLN A 72 -7.23 7.23 -12.99
N VAL A 73 -6.39 8.15 -13.43
CA VAL A 73 -6.75 9.23 -14.37
C VAL A 73 -7.25 8.68 -15.72
N THR A 74 -6.48 7.79 -16.35
CA THR A 74 -6.83 7.13 -17.62
C THR A 74 -6.35 5.67 -17.57
N GLY A 75 -6.89 4.88 -16.65
CA GLY A 75 -6.29 3.62 -16.19
C GLY A 75 -5.34 3.90 -15.03
N ASN A 76 -4.54 2.92 -14.62
CA ASN A 76 -3.61 3.08 -13.51
C ASN A 76 -2.33 3.76 -13.98
N GLN A 77 -2.09 4.96 -13.52
CA GLN A 77 -0.90 5.76 -13.78
C GLN A 77 -0.17 6.07 -12.46
N LEU A 78 1.02 6.62 -12.53
CA LEU A 78 1.75 7.08 -11.36
C LEU A 78 1.61 8.59 -11.23
N CYS A 79 1.34 9.02 -10.01
CA CYS A 79 1.28 10.43 -9.62
C CYS A 79 2.20 10.69 -8.43
N ILE A 80 2.61 11.93 -8.26
CA ILE A 80 3.42 12.39 -7.12
C ILE A 80 2.88 13.73 -6.63
N ILE A 81 2.92 13.94 -5.32
CA ILE A 81 2.50 15.17 -4.65
C ILE A 81 3.45 15.47 -3.49
N ASN A 82 3.66 16.75 -3.17
CA ASN A 82 4.32 17.11 -1.93
C ASN A 82 3.43 16.76 -0.72
N ALA A 83 4.04 16.45 0.39
CA ALA A 83 3.30 16.06 1.60
C ALA A 83 2.40 17.16 2.18
N ASP A 84 2.61 18.43 1.80
CA ASP A 84 1.74 19.56 2.14
C ASP A 84 0.53 19.71 1.21
N GLY A 85 0.34 18.80 0.24
CA GLY A 85 -0.74 18.82 -0.74
C GLY A 85 -0.44 19.66 -2.00
N THR A 86 0.72 20.29 -2.10
CA THR A 86 1.11 21.08 -3.27
C THR A 86 1.91 20.26 -4.29
N GLY A 87 2.19 20.82 -5.45
CA GLY A 87 3.16 20.24 -6.40
C GLY A 87 2.72 18.94 -7.06
N PHE A 88 1.40 18.71 -7.20
CA PHE A 88 0.88 17.56 -7.94
C PHE A 88 1.51 17.44 -9.33
N ARG A 89 1.93 16.24 -9.70
CA ARG A 89 2.42 15.90 -11.03
C ARG A 89 2.08 14.45 -11.37
N GLN A 90 1.49 14.23 -12.54
CA GLN A 90 1.36 12.91 -13.13
C GLN A 90 2.72 12.50 -13.74
N LEU A 91 3.22 11.32 -13.37
CA LEU A 91 4.54 10.82 -13.79
C LEU A 91 4.47 9.99 -15.07
N THR A 92 3.39 9.23 -15.25
CA THR A 92 3.17 8.37 -16.43
C THR A 92 1.84 8.72 -17.09
N SER A 93 1.78 8.65 -18.42
CA SER A 93 0.56 8.96 -19.20
C SER A 93 0.43 8.10 -20.46
N ASP A 94 1.25 7.06 -20.59
CA ASP A 94 1.19 6.09 -21.67
C ASP A 94 0.02 5.09 -21.47
N PRO A 95 -0.34 4.27 -22.46
CA PRO A 95 -1.43 3.30 -22.35
C PRO A 95 -1.12 2.10 -21.46
N VAL A 96 0.12 1.97 -20.95
CA VAL A 96 0.55 0.94 -20.02
C VAL A 96 0.02 1.24 -18.64
N ARG A 97 -0.36 0.22 -17.87
CA ARG A 97 -0.79 0.38 -16.49
C ARG A 97 0.40 0.25 -15.56
N HIS A 98 0.46 1.14 -14.57
CA HIS A 98 1.55 1.25 -13.62
C HIS A 98 1.04 1.16 -12.17
N TRP A 99 1.78 0.48 -11.29
CA TRP A 99 1.42 0.28 -9.88
C TRP A 99 2.62 0.22 -8.96
N TYR A 100 2.35 0.26 -7.66
CA TYR A 100 3.32 -0.03 -6.60
C TYR A 100 4.58 0.83 -6.68
N ALA A 101 4.42 2.11 -6.91
CA ALA A 101 5.55 3.03 -6.94
C ALA A 101 6.19 3.19 -5.54
N SER A 102 7.51 3.30 -5.48
CA SER A 102 8.28 3.61 -4.29
C SER A 102 9.44 4.55 -4.63
N LEU A 103 9.61 5.61 -3.83
CA LEU A 103 10.69 6.59 -3.99
C LEU A 103 12.03 5.99 -3.58
N ALA A 104 13.09 6.37 -4.30
CA ALA A 104 14.46 6.12 -3.88
C ALA A 104 14.76 6.88 -2.56
N PRO A 105 15.67 6.36 -1.69
CA PRO A 105 16.01 7.01 -0.42
C PRO A 105 16.58 8.43 -0.55
N ASP A 106 17.15 8.77 -1.72
CA ASP A 106 17.65 10.10 -2.05
C ASP A 106 16.64 11.01 -2.77
N GLY A 107 15.40 10.49 -3.01
CA GLY A 107 14.34 11.20 -3.71
C GLY A 107 14.58 11.44 -5.20
N SER A 108 15.63 10.88 -5.81
CA SER A 108 16.01 11.13 -7.20
C SER A 108 15.20 10.35 -8.23
N SER A 109 14.67 9.19 -7.84
CA SER A 109 13.95 8.28 -8.73
C SER A 109 12.78 7.57 -8.06
N VAL A 110 12.00 6.89 -8.88
CA VAL A 110 10.87 6.03 -8.47
C VAL A 110 11.03 4.67 -9.13
N VAL A 111 10.96 3.59 -8.33
CA VAL A 111 10.79 2.23 -8.86
C VAL A 111 9.31 1.87 -8.85
N TYR A 112 8.87 1.11 -9.84
CA TYR A 112 7.46 0.76 -9.99
C TYR A 112 7.27 -0.52 -10.83
N SER A 113 6.07 -1.08 -10.77
CA SER A 113 5.66 -2.20 -11.61
C SER A 113 4.83 -1.71 -12.80
N ALA A 114 5.14 -2.19 -14.01
CA ALA A 114 4.40 -1.89 -15.22
C ALA A 114 3.88 -3.18 -15.89
N TYR A 115 2.65 -3.12 -16.40
CA TYR A 115 2.02 -4.23 -17.13
C TYR A 115 2.50 -4.22 -18.58
N VAL A 116 3.40 -5.12 -18.93
CA VAL A 116 4.04 -5.15 -20.25
C VAL A 116 3.39 -6.15 -21.21
N ALA A 117 2.74 -7.18 -20.69
CA ALA A 117 1.99 -8.19 -21.45
C ALA A 117 1.01 -8.91 -20.53
N ASP A 118 0.14 -9.76 -21.08
CA ASP A 118 -0.84 -10.52 -20.30
C ASP A 118 -0.17 -11.35 -19.21
N ASN A 119 -0.49 -11.02 -17.94
CA ASN A 119 0.10 -11.61 -16.73
C ASN A 119 1.63 -11.42 -16.61
N VAL A 120 2.19 -10.40 -17.23
CA VAL A 120 3.60 -10.03 -17.12
C VAL A 120 3.71 -8.61 -16.59
N PHE A 121 4.27 -8.49 -15.39
CA PHE A 121 4.59 -7.21 -14.77
C PHE A 121 6.09 -7.16 -14.60
N GLU A 122 6.71 -6.11 -15.08
CA GLU A 122 8.14 -5.89 -14.96
C GLU A 122 8.42 -4.67 -14.09
N ILE A 123 9.62 -4.62 -13.52
CA ILE A 123 10.07 -3.51 -12.69
C ILE A 123 10.81 -2.49 -13.54
N PHE A 124 10.45 -1.25 -13.36
CA PHE A 124 11.06 -0.07 -13.98
C PHE A 124 11.58 0.90 -12.92
N GLU A 125 12.55 1.71 -13.28
CA GLU A 125 12.99 2.86 -12.51
C GLU A 125 12.89 4.11 -13.39
N MET A 126 12.30 5.20 -12.87
CA MET A 126 12.18 6.49 -13.54
C MET A 126 12.98 7.54 -12.77
N ASP A 127 13.85 8.26 -13.46
CA ASP A 127 14.49 9.46 -12.93
C ASP A 127 13.48 10.62 -12.86
N LEU A 128 13.29 11.19 -11.69
CA LEU A 128 12.26 12.22 -11.47
C LEU A 128 12.60 13.59 -12.06
N THR A 129 13.86 13.85 -12.39
CA THR A 129 14.30 15.08 -13.01
C THR A 129 14.06 15.07 -14.51
N SER A 130 14.49 14.00 -15.18
CA SER A 130 14.35 13.86 -16.63
C SER A 130 13.01 13.25 -17.07
N GLY A 131 12.33 12.52 -16.17
CA GLY A 131 11.13 11.73 -16.49
C GLY A 131 11.43 10.48 -17.32
N VAL A 132 12.70 10.11 -17.50
CA VAL A 132 13.08 8.94 -18.31
C VAL A 132 12.96 7.67 -17.48
N GLY A 133 12.13 6.74 -17.94
CA GLY A 133 11.97 5.39 -17.38
C GLY A 133 12.95 4.39 -18.02
N LYS A 134 13.50 3.50 -17.19
CA LYS A 134 14.35 2.36 -17.60
C LYS A 134 13.75 1.08 -17.07
N GLN A 135 13.54 0.09 -17.95
CA GLN A 135 13.19 -1.26 -17.56
C GLN A 135 14.37 -1.95 -16.87
N LEU A 136 14.15 -2.53 -15.69
CA LEU A 136 15.17 -3.22 -14.91
C LEU A 136 15.10 -4.74 -15.06
N THR A 137 13.91 -5.28 -15.33
CA THR A 137 13.68 -6.73 -15.43
C THR A 137 13.01 -7.09 -16.75
N ASP A 138 13.27 -8.31 -17.26
CA ASP A 138 12.70 -8.83 -18.49
C ASP A 138 12.38 -10.32 -18.34
N ASN A 139 11.14 -10.72 -18.67
CA ASN A 139 10.67 -12.11 -18.65
C ASN A 139 10.79 -12.85 -17.29
N LEU A 140 10.72 -12.12 -16.17
CA LEU A 140 10.75 -12.73 -14.84
C LEU A 140 9.36 -13.11 -14.30
N GLY A 141 8.28 -12.73 -14.99
CA GLY A 141 6.89 -13.07 -14.67
C GLY A 141 6.11 -11.94 -14.01
N VAL A 142 5.37 -12.22 -12.94
CA VAL A 142 4.58 -11.21 -12.22
C VAL A 142 5.45 -10.59 -11.11
N LEU A 143 5.94 -9.39 -11.34
CA LEU A 143 6.78 -8.65 -10.38
C LEU A 143 6.02 -7.42 -9.88
N ILE A 144 5.79 -7.37 -8.56
CA ILE A 144 5.01 -6.28 -7.94
C ILE A 144 5.64 -5.80 -6.64
N ALA A 145 5.23 -4.62 -6.21
CA ALA A 145 5.66 -3.98 -4.96
C ALA A 145 7.20 -3.87 -4.81
N PRO A 146 7.91 -3.28 -5.80
CA PRO A 146 9.34 -3.05 -5.67
C PRO A 146 9.62 -1.93 -4.67
N GLU A 147 10.72 -2.09 -3.90
CA GLU A 147 11.21 -1.05 -2.99
C GLU A 147 12.74 -1.06 -2.94
N ILE A 148 13.34 0.13 -3.09
CA ILE A 148 14.79 0.30 -3.02
C ILE A 148 15.24 0.22 -1.56
N SER A 149 16.34 -0.51 -1.29
CA SER A 149 16.94 -0.61 0.05
C SER A 149 17.44 0.75 0.55
N PRO A 150 17.51 0.98 1.87
CA PRO A 150 17.97 2.26 2.44
C PRO A 150 19.37 2.69 2.00
N ASP A 151 20.24 1.73 1.67
CA ASP A 151 21.59 1.98 1.12
C ASP A 151 21.58 2.30 -0.39
N GLY A 152 20.41 2.25 -1.04
CA GLY A 152 20.23 2.52 -2.46
C GLY A 152 20.81 1.46 -3.41
N GLN A 153 21.26 0.29 -2.91
CA GLN A 153 22.00 -0.69 -3.71
C GLN A 153 21.18 -1.87 -4.21
N SER A 154 20.02 -2.13 -3.60
CA SER A 154 19.19 -3.30 -3.91
C SER A 154 17.72 -2.94 -4.02
N ILE A 155 16.94 -3.83 -4.63
CA ILE A 155 15.48 -3.73 -4.73
C ILE A 155 14.90 -5.03 -4.19
N THR A 156 13.99 -4.95 -3.21
CA THR A 156 13.12 -6.06 -2.83
C THR A 156 11.82 -5.99 -3.62
N PHE A 157 11.20 -7.14 -3.89
CA PHE A 157 9.94 -7.22 -4.63
C PHE A 157 9.21 -8.53 -4.39
N THR A 158 7.94 -8.56 -4.71
CA THR A 158 7.14 -9.78 -4.80
C THR A 158 7.24 -10.35 -6.20
N ARG A 159 7.52 -11.66 -6.31
CA ARG A 159 7.44 -12.41 -7.56
C ARG A 159 6.39 -13.50 -7.48
N GLY A 160 5.41 -13.47 -8.39
CA GLY A 160 4.47 -14.56 -8.60
C GLY A 160 5.15 -15.72 -9.34
N ASP A 161 4.94 -16.96 -8.89
CA ASP A 161 5.40 -18.16 -9.60
C ASP A 161 4.29 -18.73 -10.52
N ALA A 162 4.66 -19.73 -11.30
CA ALA A 162 3.77 -20.39 -12.25
C ALA A 162 2.56 -21.10 -11.59
N ASN A 163 2.63 -21.34 -10.28
CA ASN A 163 1.54 -21.97 -9.49
C ASN A 163 0.66 -20.93 -8.77
N GLY A 164 0.92 -19.63 -8.99
CA GLY A 164 0.20 -18.53 -8.36
C GLY A 164 0.67 -18.22 -6.93
N ALA A 165 1.76 -18.83 -6.44
CA ALA A 165 2.35 -18.48 -5.16
C ALA A 165 3.20 -17.21 -5.29
N SER A 166 3.07 -16.32 -4.33
CA SER A 166 3.88 -15.11 -4.21
C SER A 166 5.12 -15.39 -3.37
N GLN A 167 6.26 -14.87 -3.79
CA GLN A 167 7.57 -15.08 -3.19
C GLN A 167 8.28 -13.75 -2.99
N ILE A 168 9.13 -13.64 -1.96
CA ILE A 168 9.96 -12.46 -1.71
C ILE A 168 11.32 -12.65 -2.39
N TRP A 169 11.71 -11.65 -3.17
CA TRP A 169 12.95 -11.60 -3.92
C TRP A 169 13.72 -10.32 -3.65
N VAL A 170 15.02 -10.36 -3.86
CA VAL A 170 15.92 -9.20 -3.86
C VAL A 170 16.80 -9.28 -5.10
N MET A 171 17.09 -8.14 -5.70
CA MET A 171 18.04 -7.98 -6.80
C MET A 171 18.91 -6.75 -6.57
N ASP A 172 19.99 -6.64 -7.34
CA ASP A 172 20.76 -5.39 -7.39
C ASP A 172 19.89 -4.25 -7.96
N ARG A 173 20.17 -3.01 -7.61
CA ARG A 173 19.39 -1.84 -8.10
C ARG A 173 19.30 -1.74 -9.62
N ASN A 174 20.31 -2.23 -10.33
CA ASN A 174 20.34 -2.22 -11.80
C ASN A 174 19.53 -3.35 -12.45
N GLY A 175 18.86 -4.21 -11.66
CA GLY A 175 18.09 -5.37 -12.11
C GLY A 175 18.86 -6.68 -12.16
N ALA A 176 20.17 -6.67 -11.88
CA ALA A 176 21.01 -7.87 -11.92
C ALA A 176 20.85 -8.75 -10.67
N ASN A 177 21.32 -10.00 -10.78
CA ASN A 177 21.44 -10.96 -9.68
C ASN A 177 20.16 -11.17 -8.84
N PRO A 178 18.97 -11.42 -9.43
CA PRO A 178 17.75 -11.66 -8.66
C PRO A 178 17.87 -12.96 -7.85
N GLN A 179 17.61 -12.87 -6.55
CA GLN A 179 17.67 -13.98 -5.60
C GLN A 179 16.36 -14.09 -4.81
N LYS A 180 15.89 -15.33 -4.64
CA LYS A 180 14.75 -15.63 -3.78
C LYS A 180 15.17 -15.57 -2.32
N ILE A 181 14.50 -14.74 -1.54
CA ILE A 181 14.71 -14.57 -0.10
C ILE A 181 13.74 -15.46 0.70
N HIS A 182 12.46 -15.49 0.30
CA HIS A 182 11.48 -16.34 0.96
C HIS A 182 10.49 -16.96 -0.05
N GLY A 183 10.08 -18.19 0.23
CA GLY A 183 9.26 -18.99 -0.69
C GLY A 183 7.77 -18.67 -0.69
N GLN A 184 7.29 -17.87 0.27
CA GLN A 184 5.87 -17.52 0.41
C GLN A 184 5.73 -16.17 1.09
N GLY A 185 5.19 -15.18 0.38
CA GLY A 185 4.97 -13.84 0.91
C GLY A 185 4.77 -12.79 -0.18
N TRP A 186 4.26 -11.63 0.21
CA TRP A 186 3.98 -10.49 -0.67
C TRP A 186 4.16 -9.16 0.06
N ASP A 187 4.19 -8.05 -0.71
CA ASP A 187 4.34 -6.68 -0.24
C ASP A 187 5.55 -6.47 0.70
N PRO A 188 6.78 -6.78 0.25
CA PRO A 188 7.96 -6.60 1.06
C PRO A 188 8.31 -5.13 1.26
N THR A 189 8.86 -4.80 2.44
CA THR A 189 9.48 -3.50 2.75
C THR A 189 10.74 -3.70 3.57
N TRP A 190 11.74 -2.83 3.38
CA TRP A 190 13.00 -2.91 4.10
C TRP A 190 12.89 -2.40 5.53
N SER A 191 13.64 -3.00 6.46
CA SER A 191 13.95 -2.32 7.73
C SER A 191 14.83 -1.10 7.47
N PRO A 192 14.77 -0.05 8.32
CA PRO A 192 15.53 1.19 8.11
C PRO A 192 17.04 1.01 8.01
N ASP A 193 17.58 -0.03 8.65
CA ASP A 193 19.00 -0.40 8.58
C ASP A 193 19.36 -1.30 7.39
N GLY A 194 18.36 -1.69 6.57
CA GLY A 194 18.52 -2.56 5.40
C GLY A 194 18.91 -4.01 5.70
N THR A 195 18.86 -4.45 6.96
CA THR A 195 19.29 -5.80 7.36
C THR A 195 18.16 -6.83 7.29
N GLN A 196 16.91 -6.39 7.34
CA GLN A 196 15.71 -7.22 7.37
C GLN A 196 14.67 -6.77 6.33
N ILE A 197 13.75 -7.68 6.01
CA ILE A 197 12.59 -7.45 5.14
C ILE A 197 11.34 -7.86 5.91
N LEU A 198 10.39 -6.92 6.04
CA LEU A 198 9.04 -7.14 6.53
C LEU A 198 8.15 -7.50 5.35
N PHE A 199 7.31 -8.51 5.47
CA PHE A 199 6.41 -8.94 4.40
C PHE A 199 5.15 -9.60 4.96
N ALA A 200 4.08 -9.62 4.19
CA ALA A 200 2.88 -10.37 4.52
C ALA A 200 2.98 -11.81 4.03
N SER A 201 2.44 -12.75 4.78
CA SER A 201 2.36 -14.17 4.39
C SER A 201 1.25 -14.90 5.14
N ASN A 202 0.72 -15.94 4.53
CA ASN A 202 -0.22 -16.88 5.16
C ASN A 202 0.43 -18.26 5.43
N MET A 203 1.75 -18.33 5.54
CA MET A 203 2.49 -19.58 5.73
C MET A 203 2.16 -20.32 7.03
N GLU A 204 1.56 -19.64 8.01
CA GLU A 204 1.06 -20.23 9.26
C GLU A 204 -0.48 -20.32 9.31
N GLY A 205 -1.15 -20.32 8.14
CA GLY A 205 -2.58 -20.52 7.99
C GLY A 205 -3.39 -19.22 7.81
N SER A 206 -3.13 -18.17 8.60
CA SER A 206 -3.74 -16.85 8.45
C SER A 206 -2.74 -15.82 7.92
N ASN A 207 -3.25 -14.74 7.30
CA ASN A 207 -2.39 -13.65 6.85
C ASN A 207 -1.80 -12.92 8.07
N GLN A 208 -0.47 -12.85 8.13
CA GLN A 208 0.28 -12.16 9.16
C GLN A 208 1.48 -11.44 8.56
N LEU A 209 2.10 -10.55 9.31
CA LEU A 209 3.40 -9.99 8.96
C LEU A 209 4.51 -10.88 9.52
N PHE A 210 5.54 -11.03 8.71
CA PHE A 210 6.77 -11.74 9.03
C PHE A 210 7.97 -10.85 8.74
N VAL A 211 9.03 -11.08 9.47
CA VAL A 211 10.34 -10.47 9.23
C VAL A 211 11.34 -11.58 8.91
N VAL A 212 12.16 -11.36 7.91
CA VAL A 212 13.26 -12.24 7.52
C VAL A 212 14.54 -11.42 7.35
N ASN A 213 15.68 -12.00 7.67
CA ASN A 213 16.96 -11.36 7.36
C ASN A 213 17.13 -11.22 5.84
N ARG A 214 17.85 -10.19 5.38
CA ARG A 214 18.15 -9.93 3.96
C ARG A 214 18.72 -11.16 3.21
N ASN A 215 19.40 -12.07 3.91
CA ASN A 215 19.93 -13.30 3.35
C ASN A 215 18.96 -14.50 3.38
N GLY A 216 17.70 -14.29 3.77
CA GLY A 216 16.66 -15.31 3.85
C GLY A 216 16.62 -16.12 5.14
N SER A 217 17.52 -15.88 6.08
CA SER A 217 17.55 -16.59 7.38
C SER A 217 16.59 -15.96 8.41
N ASN A 218 16.26 -16.72 9.46
CA ASN A 218 15.54 -16.26 10.64
C ASN A 218 14.16 -15.63 10.34
N ALA A 219 13.39 -16.23 9.45
CA ALA A 219 12.00 -15.82 9.24
C ALA A 219 11.20 -16.02 10.54
N ARG A 220 10.50 -14.98 10.99
CA ARG A 220 9.68 -15.01 12.21
C ARG A 220 8.41 -14.19 12.02
N ARG A 221 7.32 -14.65 12.61
CA ARG A 221 6.05 -13.92 12.69
C ARG A 221 6.19 -12.70 13.60
N VAL A 222 5.53 -11.60 13.23
CA VAL A 222 5.50 -10.34 13.98
C VAL A 222 4.11 -10.05 14.54
N THR A 223 3.04 -10.39 13.82
CA THR A 223 1.67 -9.97 14.17
C THR A 223 0.76 -11.14 14.49
N ASP A 224 -0.36 -10.83 15.17
CA ASP A 224 -1.45 -11.75 15.47
C ASP A 224 -2.80 -11.06 15.21
N PHE A 225 -3.06 -10.70 13.94
CA PHE A 225 -4.30 -10.09 13.49
C PHE A 225 -5.30 -11.12 12.99
N ASP A 226 -6.61 -10.86 13.16
CA ASP A 226 -7.66 -11.74 12.63
C ASP A 226 -7.82 -11.65 11.11
N ALA A 227 -7.58 -10.47 10.52
CA ALA A 227 -7.89 -10.18 9.12
C ALA A 227 -6.86 -9.27 8.45
N LEU A 228 -5.56 -9.50 8.71
CA LEU A 228 -4.47 -8.75 8.08
C LEU A 228 -4.53 -8.87 6.55
N ARG A 229 -4.25 -7.77 5.84
CA ARG A 229 -4.35 -7.72 4.37
C ARG A 229 -3.03 -7.68 3.64
N GLY A 230 -1.99 -7.13 4.22
CA GLY A 230 -0.68 -6.95 3.60
C GLY A 230 -0.23 -5.50 3.73
N ARG A 231 0.55 -5.05 2.82
CA ARG A 231 1.21 -3.75 2.74
C ARG A 231 1.44 -3.06 4.08
N SER A 232 2.69 -2.99 4.46
CA SER A 232 3.15 -2.49 5.75
C SER A 232 4.37 -1.60 5.56
N ASP A 233 4.77 -0.91 6.61
CA ASP A 233 5.97 -0.09 6.59
C ASP A 233 6.61 -0.01 7.97
N TRP A 234 7.89 0.39 8.03
CA TRP A 234 8.66 0.67 9.23
C TRP A 234 8.85 2.17 9.40
N SER A 235 8.78 2.66 10.64
CA SER A 235 9.26 4.01 10.92
C SER A 235 10.76 4.12 10.66
N PRO A 236 11.27 5.29 10.22
CA PRO A 236 12.70 5.48 9.90
C PRO A 236 13.67 5.20 11.05
N ASP A 237 13.20 5.32 12.30
CA ASP A 237 13.95 4.97 13.50
C ASP A 237 13.86 3.49 13.92
N GLY A 238 13.06 2.69 13.17
CA GLY A 238 12.81 1.28 13.46
C GLY A 238 11.95 1.00 14.68
N ALA A 239 11.45 2.05 15.35
CA ALA A 239 10.73 1.91 16.61
C ALA A 239 9.26 1.48 16.42
N TRP A 240 8.68 1.70 15.25
CA TRP A 240 7.28 1.42 14.93
C TRP A 240 7.11 0.71 13.61
N MET A 241 6.01 0.00 13.49
CA MET A 241 5.47 -0.57 12.25
C MET A 241 4.04 -0.10 12.04
N VAL A 242 3.63 0.02 10.77
CA VAL A 242 2.24 0.25 10.39
C VAL A 242 1.78 -0.81 9.40
N THR A 243 0.52 -1.18 9.50
CA THR A 243 -0.17 -2.06 8.55
C THR A 243 -1.66 -1.74 8.56
N TYR A 244 -2.46 -2.45 7.78
CA TYR A 244 -3.90 -2.33 7.85
C TYR A 244 -4.57 -3.67 8.05
N ASN A 245 -5.67 -3.66 8.80
CA ASN A 245 -6.40 -4.85 9.22
C ASN A 245 -7.90 -4.62 9.13
N GLY A 246 -8.67 -5.68 8.95
CA GLY A 246 -10.13 -5.65 8.91
C GLY A 246 -10.72 -6.33 7.67
N PRO A 247 -12.02 -6.63 7.68
CA PRO A 247 -12.73 -7.18 6.53
C PRO A 247 -12.81 -6.17 5.38
N ALA A 248 -13.18 -6.62 4.19
CA ALA A 248 -13.39 -5.74 3.04
C ALA A 248 -14.36 -4.59 3.40
N TRP A 249 -14.04 -3.38 2.95
CA TRP A 249 -14.78 -2.15 3.20
C TRP A 249 -14.86 -1.70 4.67
N ASN A 250 -14.13 -2.35 5.59
CA ASN A 250 -14.02 -1.95 6.99
C ASN A 250 -12.59 -2.19 7.48
N ARG A 251 -11.62 -1.65 6.75
CA ARG A 251 -10.18 -1.73 7.04
C ARG A 251 -9.72 -0.46 7.68
N GLU A 252 -8.82 -0.60 8.67
CA GLU A 252 -8.19 0.55 9.30
C GLU A 252 -6.69 0.34 9.43
N VAL A 253 -5.95 1.44 9.53
CA VAL A 253 -4.51 1.42 9.76
C VAL A 253 -4.23 1.26 11.24
N PHE A 254 -3.29 0.39 11.55
CA PHE A 254 -2.79 0.11 12.90
C PHE A 254 -1.30 0.42 12.98
N ILE A 255 -0.89 0.92 14.14
CA ILE A 255 0.52 1.16 14.49
C ILE A 255 0.87 0.35 15.72
N PHE A 256 2.08 -0.22 15.77
CA PHE A 256 2.55 -1.11 16.83
C PHE A 256 4.09 -1.17 16.86
N ARG A 257 4.65 -1.70 17.95
CA ARG A 257 6.08 -1.95 18.07
C ARG A 257 6.50 -3.23 17.31
N PRO A 258 7.79 -3.40 16.92
CA PRO A 258 8.27 -4.61 16.24
C PRO A 258 8.09 -5.93 17.00
N ASP A 259 7.82 -5.88 18.29
CA ASP A 259 7.44 -7.02 19.15
C ASP A 259 5.92 -7.18 19.31
N PHE A 260 5.14 -6.43 18.51
CA PHE A 260 3.68 -6.37 18.52
C PHE A 260 3.07 -5.75 19.79
N SER A 261 3.86 -5.13 20.66
CA SER A 261 3.36 -4.31 21.78
C SER A 261 2.87 -2.94 21.31
N ASP A 262 2.22 -2.20 22.20
CA ASP A 262 1.66 -0.85 21.96
C ASP A 262 0.71 -0.79 20.74
N LEU A 263 0.07 -1.91 20.40
CA LEU A 263 -0.86 -2.01 19.28
C LEU A 263 -2.05 -1.06 19.45
N ARG A 264 -2.27 -0.19 18.49
CA ARG A 264 -3.45 0.69 18.44
C ARG A 264 -3.88 0.99 17.02
N GLN A 265 -5.16 1.21 16.85
CA GLN A 265 -5.71 1.76 15.61
C GLN A 265 -5.26 3.21 15.46
N LEU A 266 -4.76 3.57 14.29
CA LEU A 266 -4.26 4.90 13.99
C LEU A 266 -5.33 5.76 13.30
N THR A 267 -6.02 5.20 12.31
CA THR A 267 -7.06 5.91 11.56
C THR A 267 -8.40 5.85 12.26
N PRO A 268 -9.26 6.89 12.13
CA PRO A 268 -10.65 6.81 12.57
C PRO A 268 -11.37 5.65 11.89
N ALA A 269 -12.35 5.06 12.58
CA ALA A 269 -13.15 3.98 12.03
C ALA A 269 -14.06 4.46 10.90
N GLY A 270 -14.32 3.58 9.92
CA GLY A 270 -15.28 3.80 8.84
C GLY A 270 -14.69 4.37 7.56
N GLY A 271 -13.37 4.55 7.47
CA GLY A 271 -12.71 5.08 6.28
C GLY A 271 -12.30 4.03 5.25
N ASN A 272 -12.34 2.76 5.59
CA ASN A 272 -11.73 1.71 4.77
C ASN A 272 -10.30 2.06 4.40
N SER A 273 -9.49 2.38 5.42
CA SER A 273 -8.12 2.89 5.29
C SER A 273 -7.12 1.77 5.03
N GLN A 274 -6.19 1.95 4.08
CA GLN A 274 -5.29 0.89 3.64
C GLN A 274 -3.97 1.42 3.05
N GLY A 275 -2.97 0.53 2.95
CA GLY A 275 -1.70 0.79 2.29
C GLY A 275 -0.85 1.88 2.96
N PRO A 276 -0.62 1.83 4.29
CA PRO A 276 0.09 2.89 4.99
C PRO A 276 1.58 2.96 4.61
N SER A 277 2.16 4.18 4.74
CA SER A 277 3.60 4.40 4.65
C SER A 277 4.02 5.56 5.56
N PHE A 278 5.14 5.44 6.27
CA PHE A 278 5.68 6.49 7.13
C PHE A 278 6.29 7.64 6.35
N SER A 279 6.23 8.84 6.93
CA SER A 279 7.04 9.98 6.48
C SER A 279 8.53 9.75 6.78
N PRO A 280 9.44 10.39 6.04
CA PRO A 280 10.89 10.28 6.27
C PRO A 280 11.34 10.74 7.66
N ASP A 281 10.59 11.62 8.33
CA ASP A 281 10.85 12.06 9.70
C ASP A 281 10.15 11.20 10.78
N GLY A 282 9.38 10.19 10.37
CA GLY A 282 8.66 9.28 11.26
C GLY A 282 7.49 9.89 12.03
N LYS A 283 7.10 11.13 11.74
CA LYS A 283 6.04 11.84 12.50
C LYS A 283 4.64 11.64 11.91
N TRP A 284 4.55 11.19 10.66
CA TRP A 284 3.32 11.06 9.91
C TRP A 284 3.22 9.69 9.24
N VAL A 285 2.00 9.32 8.88
CA VAL A 285 1.68 8.16 8.04
C VAL A 285 0.75 8.62 6.94
N THR A 286 1.08 8.30 5.67
CA THR A 286 0.17 8.41 4.53
C THR A 286 -0.58 7.09 4.32
N PHE A 287 -1.78 7.16 3.79
CA PHE A 287 -2.61 5.99 3.48
C PHE A 287 -3.70 6.36 2.46
N THR A 288 -4.31 5.35 1.87
CA THR A 288 -5.52 5.49 1.04
C THR A 288 -6.75 5.36 1.91
N SER A 289 -7.77 6.19 1.72
CA SER A 289 -9.05 6.05 2.42
C SER A 289 -10.23 6.55 1.60
N TYR A 290 -11.44 6.11 1.98
CA TYR A 290 -12.73 6.42 1.36
C TYR A 290 -13.62 7.28 2.28
N PHE A 291 -13.04 8.01 3.25
CA PHE A 291 -13.82 8.75 4.26
C PHE A 291 -14.93 9.61 3.68
N ASP A 292 -14.66 10.33 2.60
CA ASP A 292 -15.61 11.27 2.01
C ASP A 292 -16.53 10.61 0.95
N HIS A 293 -16.15 9.41 0.48
CA HIS A 293 -16.80 8.70 -0.63
C HIS A 293 -16.99 7.21 -0.34
N TYR A 294 -17.35 6.88 0.91
CA TYR A 294 -17.51 5.49 1.33
C TYR A 294 -18.53 4.73 0.46
N GLY A 295 -18.08 3.60 -0.10
CA GLY A 295 -18.90 2.78 -0.99
C GLY A 295 -18.83 3.16 -2.48
N ASP A 296 -18.07 4.19 -2.84
CA ASP A 296 -17.75 4.54 -4.22
C ASP A 296 -16.37 3.95 -4.61
N ASP A 297 -16.33 3.04 -5.57
CA ASP A 297 -15.09 2.40 -6.03
C ASP A 297 -14.05 3.41 -6.57
N LEU A 298 -14.48 4.58 -7.02
CA LEU A 298 -13.63 5.66 -7.51
C LEU A 298 -13.31 6.71 -6.45
N GLY A 299 -13.90 6.60 -5.26
CA GLY A 299 -13.82 7.62 -4.21
C GLY A 299 -12.62 7.48 -3.27
N CYS A 300 -11.59 6.70 -3.60
CA CYS A 300 -10.44 6.60 -2.73
C CYS A 300 -9.44 7.73 -2.96
N GLU A 301 -8.98 8.33 -1.87
CA GLU A 301 -8.08 9.48 -1.86
C GLU A 301 -6.87 9.22 -0.96
N ILE A 302 -5.82 10.02 -1.15
CA ILE A 302 -4.62 9.98 -0.30
C ILE A 302 -4.84 10.88 0.91
N TYR A 303 -4.58 10.34 2.08
CA TYR A 303 -4.63 11.01 3.37
C TYR A 303 -3.29 10.92 4.09
N ILE A 304 -3.08 11.82 5.02
CA ILE A 304 -2.00 11.76 6.01
C ILE A 304 -2.56 11.96 7.41
N ILE A 305 -1.91 11.36 8.40
CA ILE A 305 -2.24 11.49 9.82
C ILE A 305 -0.95 11.47 10.64
N ARG A 306 -0.91 12.20 11.75
CA ARG A 306 0.22 12.09 12.69
C ARG A 306 0.25 10.71 13.35
N VAL A 307 1.45 10.24 13.69
CA VAL A 307 1.63 8.94 14.36
C VAL A 307 0.94 8.84 15.73
N ASP A 308 0.56 9.96 16.34
CA ASP A 308 -0.25 10.00 17.56
C ASP A 308 -1.77 9.91 17.31
N GLY A 309 -2.20 9.89 16.04
CA GLY A 309 -3.61 9.82 15.63
C GLY A 309 -4.28 11.19 15.45
N THR A 310 -3.54 12.28 15.59
CA THR A 310 -4.03 13.64 15.39
C THR A 310 -3.78 14.17 13.98
N ASP A 311 -4.34 15.32 13.64
CA ASP A 311 -4.08 16.09 12.42
C ASP A 311 -4.31 15.27 11.12
N LEU A 312 -5.47 14.62 11.02
CA LEU A 312 -5.90 13.93 9.80
C LEU A 312 -6.15 14.95 8.68
N ARG A 313 -5.52 14.75 7.52
CA ARG A 313 -5.66 15.62 6.34
C ARG A 313 -5.86 14.80 5.08
N ARG A 314 -6.78 15.22 4.20
CA ARG A 314 -6.89 14.74 2.84
C ARG A 314 -5.93 15.52 1.95
N LEU A 315 -5.15 14.85 1.11
CA LEU A 315 -4.19 15.46 0.19
C LEU A 315 -4.70 15.52 -1.25
N THR A 316 -5.48 14.53 -1.68
CA THR A 316 -6.07 14.51 -3.02
C THR A 316 -7.59 14.63 -2.94
N ASP A 317 -8.20 15.24 -3.97
CA ASP A 317 -9.64 15.47 -4.09
C ASP A 317 -10.01 15.53 -5.58
N ASN A 318 -10.39 14.39 -6.13
CA ASN A 318 -10.64 14.27 -7.55
C ASN A 318 -11.74 13.22 -7.87
N ALA A 319 -12.00 12.96 -9.15
CA ALA A 319 -13.09 12.08 -9.58
C ALA A 319 -12.61 10.64 -9.90
N TYR A 320 -11.43 10.26 -9.46
CA TYR A 320 -10.86 8.93 -9.67
C TYR A 320 -10.14 8.45 -8.41
N CYS A 321 -9.89 7.15 -8.30
CA CYS A 321 -9.25 6.56 -7.13
C CYS A 321 -7.74 6.81 -7.14
N ASP A 322 -7.22 7.32 -6.01
CA ASP A 322 -5.80 7.46 -5.69
C ASP A 322 -5.43 6.48 -4.60
N TYR A 323 -4.46 5.60 -4.86
CA TYR A 323 -4.16 4.51 -3.94
C TYR A 323 -2.71 4.05 -3.96
N GLN A 324 -2.35 3.17 -3.02
CA GLN A 324 -1.00 2.62 -2.85
C GLN A 324 0.07 3.71 -2.64
N PRO A 325 -0.10 4.67 -1.72
CA PRO A 325 0.91 5.68 -1.49
C PRO A 325 2.20 5.09 -0.92
N ARG A 326 3.32 5.74 -1.26
CA ARG A 326 4.62 5.58 -0.60
C ARG A 326 5.22 6.95 -0.38
N TRP A 327 5.65 7.19 0.85
CA TRP A 327 6.26 8.45 1.27
C TRP A 327 7.79 8.35 1.19
N GLY A 328 8.44 9.37 0.66
CA GLY A 328 9.88 9.50 0.58
C GLY A 328 10.33 10.95 0.73
N PRO A 329 11.63 11.21 0.65
CA PRO A 329 12.22 12.53 0.83
C PRO A 329 11.85 13.55 -0.25
#